data_e23f989cebd110ccc7433e39a044bad1
#
_entry.id   e23f989cebd110ccc7433e39a044bad1
#
_cell.length_a   1.000
_cell.length_b   1.000
_cell.length_c   1.000
_cell.angle_alpha   90.00
_cell.angle_beta   90.00
_cell.angle_gamma   90.00
#
_symmetry.space_group_name_H-M   'P 1'
#
loop_
_entity.id
_entity.type
_entity.pdbx_description
1 polymer ?
#
loop_
_entity_poly.entity_id
_entity_poly.type
_entity_poly.pdbx_seq_one_letter_code
_entity_poly.pdbx_strand_id
1 'polypeptide(L)'
;MDSTKPENLISYTNIEVDGIVTFRGNSFRDTPSHGYADMTDFRLNKLWSADTGSLSSGSAVWTGSGWTGQPLMMKWPKEVKAHMNMTEKAKADDELVEVIYACMDGYVYFLDLRTGEKTRDPLYLGYTFKGAGALDPRGYPIMYVGAGYNSNEGTAKVFVVNLLNCSVMYTFGDNDEFSLRGSLSFFDGSALVDAETDTLIYPGENGILYLIRLNTKYDLNSGTLSIDPGRTVKWRYYGTRSSTESFWLGMEDSAAIYKGYIFMTDNGGNLMCLDLNTLQLVWVQDTLDDSNSTPVLEIEKGHLYLYCLLYTSPSPRD
;
A
#
# COMPACT_ATOMS: atom_id res chain seq x y z
N MET A 1 4.71 -11.74 -18.14
CA MET A 1 5.27 -10.43 -18.52
C MET A 1 5.66 -10.48 -19.98
N ASP A 2 5.47 -9.40 -20.69
CA ASP A 2 5.91 -9.30 -22.08
C ASP A 2 7.43 -9.19 -22.10
N SER A 3 8.10 -10.16 -22.69
CA SER A 3 9.56 -10.23 -22.78
C SER A 3 10.17 -9.12 -23.66
N THR A 4 9.34 -8.29 -24.27
CA THR A 4 9.78 -7.22 -25.19
C THR A 4 10.04 -5.89 -24.48
N LYS A 5 9.71 -5.77 -23.19
CA LYS A 5 9.96 -4.57 -22.37
C LYS A 5 10.64 -4.93 -21.05
N PRO A 6 11.86 -5.40 -21.07
CA PRO A 6 12.48 -6.00 -19.89
C PRO A 6 13.01 -5.01 -18.87
N GLU A 7 13.18 -3.76 -19.22
CA GLU A 7 14.18 -3.01 -18.49
C GLU A 7 13.65 -2.20 -17.30
N ASN A 8 12.32 -2.05 -17.12
CA ASN A 8 11.93 -0.94 -16.29
C ASN A 8 10.56 -0.98 -15.64
N LEU A 9 10.13 -2.09 -15.06
CA LEU A 9 9.04 -2.01 -14.11
C LEU A 9 9.42 -1.05 -12.99
N ILE A 10 8.70 0.07 -12.88
CA ILE A 10 8.93 1.16 -11.94
C ILE A 10 10.39 1.59 -11.90
N SER A 11 10.82 2.31 -12.95
CA SER A 11 12.22 2.74 -13.09
C SER A 11 12.55 4.05 -12.37
N TYR A 12 11.54 4.79 -11.90
CA TYR A 12 11.70 6.14 -11.34
C TYR A 12 10.82 6.38 -10.12
N THR A 13 11.22 7.36 -9.33
CA THR A 13 10.56 7.75 -8.09
C THR A 13 9.49 8.83 -8.27
N ASN A 14 9.46 9.49 -9.43
CA ASN A 14 8.59 10.64 -9.64
C ASN A 14 7.13 10.20 -9.74
N ILE A 15 6.31 10.81 -8.90
CA ILE A 15 4.87 10.70 -8.91
C ILE A 15 4.34 12.00 -9.45
N GLU A 16 3.51 11.94 -10.50
CA GLU A 16 3.01 13.11 -11.20
C GLU A 16 1.82 13.79 -10.50
N VAL A 17 1.39 13.26 -9.37
CA VAL A 17 0.24 13.75 -8.61
C VAL A 17 0.67 14.48 -7.35
N ASP A 18 -0.11 15.48 -6.96
CA ASP A 18 0.08 16.23 -5.72
C ASP A 18 -0.51 15.45 -4.53
N GLY A 19 0.35 14.64 -3.86
CA GLY A 19 -0.12 13.79 -2.77
C GLY A 19 0.90 12.77 -2.26
N ILE A 20 0.45 11.92 -1.36
CA ILE A 20 1.11 10.71 -0.87
C ILE A 20 0.27 9.52 -1.29
N VAL A 21 0.69 8.83 -2.33
CA VAL A 21 -0.11 7.78 -2.98
C VAL A 21 0.19 6.35 -2.52
N THR A 22 1.24 6.17 -1.72
CA THR A 22 1.62 4.87 -1.16
C THR A 22 2.45 5.07 0.10
N PHE A 23 2.69 4.03 0.87
CA PHE A 23 3.54 4.11 2.06
C PHE A 23 4.91 4.71 1.70
N ARG A 24 5.29 5.77 2.44
CA ARG A 24 6.52 6.57 2.22
C ARG A 24 6.64 7.15 0.80
N GLY A 25 5.50 7.43 0.15
CA GLY A 25 5.35 8.31 -1.01
C GLY A 25 5.58 7.65 -2.37
N ASN A 26 6.63 6.88 -2.58
CA ASN A 26 7.04 6.40 -3.89
C ASN A 26 7.66 4.98 -3.86
N SER A 27 8.20 4.53 -5.00
CA SER A 27 8.83 3.20 -5.14
C SER A 27 10.16 3.04 -4.38
N PHE A 28 10.83 4.14 -4.02
CA PHE A 28 12.04 4.14 -3.18
C PHE A 28 11.72 4.16 -1.69
N ARG A 29 10.48 4.49 -1.34
CA ARG A 29 10.05 4.67 0.05
C ARG A 29 10.80 5.80 0.78
N ASP A 30 11.26 6.81 0.08
CA ASP A 30 12.11 7.89 0.60
C ASP A 30 11.41 9.27 0.73
N THR A 31 10.15 9.39 0.30
CA THR A 31 9.35 10.64 0.32
C THR A 31 8.11 10.53 1.22
N PRO A 32 8.26 10.39 2.54
CA PRO A 32 7.13 10.15 3.44
C PRO A 32 6.29 11.39 3.75
N SER A 33 6.72 12.57 3.35
CA SER A 33 6.09 13.85 3.72
C SER A 33 5.42 14.52 2.52
N HIS A 34 4.37 15.30 2.80
CA HIS A 34 3.67 16.15 1.85
C HIS A 34 3.87 17.61 2.25
N GLY A 35 4.53 18.37 1.37
CA GLY A 35 4.84 19.78 1.62
C GLY A 35 5.98 20.02 2.61
N TYR A 36 6.09 21.26 3.06
CA TYR A 36 7.12 21.74 3.98
C TYR A 36 6.49 22.47 5.15
N ALA A 37 7.12 22.38 6.33
CA ALA A 37 6.75 23.16 7.50
C ALA A 37 7.93 24.06 7.91
N ASP A 38 7.65 25.35 8.08
CA ASP A 38 8.59 26.27 8.72
C ASP A 38 8.34 26.26 10.24
N MET A 39 9.22 25.58 10.96
CA MET A 39 9.09 25.41 12.42
C MET A 39 9.83 26.51 13.15
N THR A 40 9.19 27.66 13.33
CA THR A 40 9.78 28.79 14.09
C THR A 40 9.70 28.59 15.59
N ASP A 41 8.64 27.98 16.10
CA ASP A 41 8.36 27.87 17.53
C ASP A 41 8.73 26.52 18.17
N PHE A 42 9.17 25.55 17.38
CA PHE A 42 9.45 24.17 17.81
C PHE A 42 8.32 23.52 18.63
N ARG A 43 7.08 23.87 18.30
CA ARG A 43 5.87 23.35 18.94
C ARG A 43 4.94 22.74 17.91
N LEU A 44 4.32 21.62 18.29
CA LEU A 44 3.24 21.01 17.54
C LEU A 44 1.92 21.32 18.21
N ASN A 45 0.97 21.87 17.45
CA ASN A 45 -0.40 22.10 17.89
C ASN A 45 -1.32 21.12 17.18
N LYS A 46 -2.24 20.49 17.93
CA LYS A 46 -3.28 19.68 17.35
C LYS A 46 -4.27 20.58 16.62
N LEU A 47 -4.42 20.41 15.29
CA LEU A 47 -5.38 21.18 14.52
C LEU A 47 -6.79 20.59 14.65
N TRP A 48 -6.91 19.27 14.54
CA TRP A 48 -8.16 18.54 14.66
C TRP A 48 -7.91 17.08 15.09
N SER A 49 -8.97 16.37 15.37
CA SER A 49 -8.99 14.92 15.55
C SER A 49 -10.31 14.37 15.02
N ALA A 50 -10.25 13.16 14.46
CA ALA A 50 -11.44 12.42 14.05
C ALA A 50 -11.52 11.13 14.86
N ASP A 51 -12.72 10.78 15.29
CA ASP A 51 -12.97 9.55 16.03
C ASP A 51 -13.21 8.40 15.05
N THR A 52 -12.71 7.22 15.40
CA THR A 52 -12.97 5.96 14.71
C THR A 52 -13.96 5.13 15.52
N GLY A 53 -14.61 4.17 14.85
CA GLY A 53 -15.52 3.22 15.47
C GLY A 53 -14.80 1.99 16.05
N SER A 54 -15.53 0.88 16.04
CA SER A 54 -15.02 -0.43 16.43
C SER A 54 -15.57 -1.52 15.53
N LEU A 55 -14.80 -2.58 15.33
CA LEU A 55 -15.18 -3.78 14.61
C LEU A 55 -15.08 -4.98 15.54
N SER A 56 -16.18 -5.70 15.72
CA SER A 56 -16.22 -6.96 16.46
C SER A 56 -16.00 -8.13 15.51
N SER A 57 -15.03 -8.99 15.81
CA SER A 57 -14.70 -10.19 15.04
C SER A 57 -14.47 -11.36 15.98
N GLY A 58 -15.44 -12.26 16.08
CA GLY A 58 -15.43 -13.32 17.07
C GLY A 58 -15.41 -12.75 18.50
N SER A 59 -14.40 -13.10 19.29
CA SER A 59 -14.19 -12.57 20.64
C SER A 59 -13.34 -11.29 20.68
N ALA A 60 -12.79 -10.85 19.56
CA ALA A 60 -11.94 -9.68 19.48
C ALA A 60 -12.74 -8.43 19.12
N VAL A 61 -12.32 -7.28 19.68
CA VAL A 61 -12.83 -5.94 19.31
C VAL A 61 -11.64 -5.12 18.85
N TRP A 62 -11.72 -4.62 17.61
CA TRP A 62 -10.70 -3.82 16.97
C TRP A 62 -11.12 -2.36 16.94
N THR A 63 -10.23 -1.47 17.32
CA THR A 63 -10.49 -0.02 17.40
C THR A 63 -9.30 0.78 16.91
N GLY A 64 -9.52 2.01 16.55
CA GLY A 64 -8.48 2.98 16.21
C GLY A 64 -7.93 2.84 14.80
N SER A 65 -6.81 3.48 14.58
CA SER A 65 -6.05 3.44 13.33
C SER A 65 -5.05 2.28 13.34
N GLY A 66 -4.67 1.80 12.17
CA GLY A 66 -3.55 0.85 12.04
C GLY A 66 -2.20 1.48 12.40
N TRP A 67 -1.22 0.65 12.63
CA TRP A 67 0.13 1.08 13.08
C TRP A 67 1.24 0.83 12.05
N THR A 68 0.95 0.13 10.96
CA THR A 68 1.95 -0.23 9.95
C THR A 68 1.92 0.68 8.72
N GLY A 69 1.01 1.62 8.66
CA GLY A 69 0.81 2.50 7.52
C GLY A 69 0.86 3.98 7.87
N GLN A 70 0.56 4.80 6.88
CA GLN A 70 0.39 6.24 7.00
C GLN A 70 -0.84 6.68 6.23
N PRO A 71 -1.45 7.84 6.54
CA PRO A 71 -2.53 8.38 5.74
C PRO A 71 -2.09 8.62 4.29
N LEU A 72 -2.93 8.23 3.34
CA LEU A 72 -2.80 8.66 1.95
C LEU A 72 -3.34 10.08 1.83
N MET A 73 -2.77 10.86 0.92
CA MET A 73 -3.19 12.24 0.68
C MET A 73 -3.26 12.48 -0.82
N MET A 74 -4.28 13.21 -1.26
CA MET A 74 -4.44 13.55 -2.67
C MET A 74 -5.11 14.90 -2.84
N LYS A 75 -4.49 15.78 -3.60
CA LYS A 75 -5.12 16.96 -4.15
C LYS A 75 -5.73 16.59 -5.51
N TRP A 76 -6.99 16.17 -5.49
CA TRP A 76 -7.67 15.74 -6.71
C TRP A 76 -7.87 16.90 -7.67
N PRO A 77 -7.60 16.72 -8.99
CA PRO A 77 -7.99 17.69 -10.00
C PRO A 77 -9.49 17.97 -9.96
N LYS A 78 -9.88 19.19 -10.30
CA LYS A 78 -11.28 19.64 -10.27
C LYS A 78 -12.19 18.76 -11.14
N GLU A 79 -11.68 18.36 -12.29
CA GLU A 79 -12.38 17.51 -13.26
C GLU A 79 -12.65 16.11 -12.68
N VAL A 80 -11.72 15.58 -11.90
CA VAL A 80 -11.88 14.28 -11.21
C VAL A 80 -12.89 14.43 -10.08
N LYS A 81 -12.79 15.49 -9.25
CA LYS A 81 -13.71 15.75 -8.14
C LYS A 81 -15.16 15.89 -8.62
N ALA A 82 -15.38 16.44 -9.80
CA ALA A 82 -16.72 16.62 -10.37
C ALA A 82 -17.49 15.28 -10.48
N HIS A 83 -16.77 14.19 -10.74
CA HIS A 83 -17.35 12.85 -10.88
C HIS A 83 -17.38 12.04 -9.58
N MET A 84 -16.71 12.51 -8.52
CA MET A 84 -16.66 11.82 -7.24
C MET A 84 -17.94 12.03 -6.42
N ASN A 85 -18.26 11.08 -5.55
CA ASN A 85 -19.37 11.17 -4.58
C ASN A 85 -19.01 12.03 -3.35
N MET A 86 -18.28 13.10 -3.57
CA MET A 86 -17.92 14.09 -2.55
C MET A 86 -19.09 15.04 -2.24
N THR A 87 -19.03 15.70 -1.08
CA THR A 87 -19.92 16.82 -0.77
C THR A 87 -19.70 17.98 -1.75
N GLU A 88 -20.72 18.78 -2.02
CA GLU A 88 -20.58 19.95 -2.92
C GLU A 88 -19.54 20.96 -2.40
N LYS A 89 -19.40 21.08 -1.07
CA LYS A 89 -18.35 21.89 -0.44
C LYS A 89 -16.96 21.40 -0.84
N ALA A 90 -16.74 20.07 -0.74
CA ALA A 90 -15.44 19.48 -1.10
C ALA A 90 -15.13 19.57 -2.60
N LYS A 91 -16.13 19.40 -3.46
CA LYS A 91 -15.95 19.58 -4.92
C LYS A 91 -15.57 20.99 -5.31
N ALA A 92 -16.15 21.99 -4.64
CA ALA A 92 -15.95 23.41 -4.93
C ALA A 92 -14.62 23.97 -4.40
N ASP A 93 -13.96 23.24 -3.51
CA ASP A 93 -12.69 23.69 -2.88
C ASP A 93 -11.49 23.29 -3.74
N ASP A 94 -10.88 24.23 -4.44
CA ASP A 94 -9.71 23.98 -5.29
C ASP A 94 -8.42 23.72 -4.49
N GLU A 95 -8.41 24.06 -3.18
CA GLU A 95 -7.27 23.81 -2.28
C GLU A 95 -7.45 22.57 -1.40
N LEU A 96 -8.51 21.80 -1.63
CA LEU A 96 -8.76 20.57 -0.87
C LEU A 96 -7.65 19.55 -1.10
N VAL A 97 -7.01 19.12 -0.02
CA VAL A 97 -6.22 17.90 0.05
C VAL A 97 -7.02 16.88 0.84
N GLU A 98 -7.42 15.80 0.19
CA GLU A 98 -8.18 14.73 0.83
C GLU A 98 -7.23 13.75 1.52
N VAL A 99 -7.42 13.55 2.82
CA VAL A 99 -6.79 12.47 3.59
C VAL A 99 -7.66 11.24 3.47
N ILE A 100 -7.07 10.11 3.06
CA ILE A 100 -7.74 8.82 2.89
C ILE A 100 -7.09 7.83 3.85
N TYR A 101 -7.85 7.27 4.78
CA TYR A 101 -7.28 6.40 5.79
C TYR A 101 -8.19 5.22 6.12
N ALA A 102 -7.67 4.01 5.92
CA ALA A 102 -8.33 2.77 6.30
C ALA A 102 -8.00 2.45 7.76
N CYS A 103 -9.02 2.13 8.56
CA CYS A 103 -8.92 1.96 10.00
C CYS A 103 -9.27 0.54 10.47
N MET A 104 -8.91 0.24 11.72
CA MET A 104 -9.15 -1.06 12.35
C MET A 104 -10.65 -1.37 12.56
N ASP A 105 -11.51 -0.36 12.48
CA ASP A 105 -12.97 -0.46 12.61
C ASP A 105 -13.71 -0.90 11.33
N GLY A 106 -12.95 -1.17 10.26
CA GLY A 106 -13.49 -1.64 8.99
C GLY A 106 -13.90 -0.54 8.02
N TYR A 107 -13.64 0.72 8.35
CA TYR A 107 -13.95 1.86 7.51
C TYR A 107 -12.72 2.45 6.84
N VAL A 108 -12.93 3.01 5.65
CA VAL A 108 -12.03 3.98 5.01
C VAL A 108 -12.64 5.37 5.19
N TYR A 109 -11.89 6.25 5.82
CA TYR A 109 -12.28 7.63 6.10
C TYR A 109 -11.73 8.58 5.04
N PHE A 110 -12.48 9.63 4.74
CA PHE A 110 -12.16 10.67 3.76
C PHE A 110 -12.32 12.03 4.42
N LEU A 111 -11.22 12.73 4.67
CA LEU A 111 -11.20 13.94 5.48
C LEU A 111 -10.45 15.08 4.77
N ASP A 112 -10.85 16.31 4.99
CA ASP A 112 -10.07 17.49 4.60
C ASP A 112 -8.85 17.61 5.52
N LEU A 113 -7.66 17.65 4.94
CA LEU A 113 -6.38 17.77 5.69
C LEU A 113 -6.35 18.99 6.62
N ARG A 114 -6.99 20.11 6.26
CA ARG A 114 -6.95 21.35 7.03
C ARG A 114 -7.93 21.37 8.18
N THR A 115 -9.09 20.72 8.03
CA THR A 115 -10.21 20.88 8.97
C THR A 115 -10.61 19.60 9.68
N GLY A 116 -10.25 18.42 9.13
CA GLY A 116 -10.73 17.13 9.59
C GLY A 116 -12.20 16.85 9.27
N GLU A 117 -12.86 17.74 8.52
CA GLU A 117 -14.26 17.51 8.09
C GLU A 117 -14.33 16.42 7.04
N LYS A 118 -15.40 15.66 7.04
CA LYS A 118 -15.65 14.62 6.04
C LYS A 118 -15.85 15.24 4.65
N THR A 119 -15.12 14.75 3.68
CA THR A 119 -15.28 15.14 2.26
C THR A 119 -16.39 14.33 1.58
N ARG A 120 -16.66 13.14 2.08
CA ARG A 120 -17.71 12.20 1.68
C ARG A 120 -18.01 11.20 2.80
N ASP A 121 -19.01 10.36 2.62
CA ASP A 121 -19.33 9.29 3.58
C ASP A 121 -18.19 8.28 3.65
N PRO A 122 -17.86 7.75 4.84
CA PRO A 122 -16.87 6.69 4.99
C PRO A 122 -17.32 5.42 4.26
N LEU A 123 -16.38 4.72 3.65
CA LEU A 123 -16.61 3.43 3.01
C LEU A 123 -16.44 2.29 4.03
N TYR A 124 -17.49 1.51 4.27
CA TYR A 124 -17.39 0.31 5.09
C TYR A 124 -17.01 -0.91 4.25
N LEU A 125 -15.90 -1.56 4.59
CA LEU A 125 -15.42 -2.78 3.95
C LEU A 125 -15.50 -4.00 4.88
N GLY A 126 -15.67 -3.79 6.19
CA GLY A 126 -15.92 -4.83 7.16
C GLY A 126 -14.67 -5.64 7.61
N TYR A 127 -13.48 -5.18 7.31
CA TYR A 127 -12.21 -5.81 7.68
C TYR A 127 -11.33 -4.86 8.49
N THR A 128 -10.45 -5.40 9.33
CA THR A 128 -9.43 -4.59 10.00
C THR A 128 -8.37 -4.13 8.99
N PHE A 129 -7.97 -2.87 9.07
CA PHE A 129 -6.90 -2.33 8.23
C PHE A 129 -5.77 -1.81 9.12
N LYS A 130 -4.59 -2.39 9.00
CA LYS A 130 -3.38 -1.95 9.69
C LYS A 130 -2.51 -1.06 8.81
N GLY A 131 -2.43 -1.39 7.52
CA GLY A 131 -1.63 -0.68 6.54
C GLY A 131 -2.34 0.53 5.92
N ALA A 132 -1.60 1.34 5.17
CA ALA A 132 -2.12 2.56 4.56
C ALA A 132 -2.93 2.32 3.28
N GLY A 133 -2.68 1.23 2.58
CA GLY A 133 -3.11 1.08 1.20
C GLY A 133 -2.25 1.88 0.21
N ALA A 134 -2.76 2.08 -1.00
CA ALA A 134 -2.15 2.90 -2.03
C ALA A 134 -3.23 3.50 -2.95
N LEU A 135 -2.91 4.64 -3.59
CA LEU A 135 -3.67 5.24 -4.68
C LEU A 135 -2.95 4.99 -6.00
N ASP A 136 -3.68 5.12 -7.10
CA ASP A 136 -3.08 4.99 -8.42
C ASP A 136 -2.15 6.19 -8.72
N PRO A 137 -0.86 5.94 -9.05
CA PRO A 137 0.13 7.00 -9.25
C PRO A 137 -0.14 7.88 -10.48
N ARG A 138 -1.02 7.45 -11.39
CA ARG A 138 -1.48 8.23 -12.55
C ARG A 138 -2.54 9.27 -12.17
N GLY A 139 -2.99 9.31 -10.92
CA GLY A 139 -4.11 10.14 -10.49
C GLY A 139 -5.48 9.58 -10.85
N TYR A 140 -5.56 8.32 -11.26
CA TYR A 140 -6.84 7.65 -11.42
C TYR A 140 -7.50 7.44 -10.05
N PRO A 141 -8.81 7.63 -9.93
CA PRO A 141 -9.49 7.51 -8.64
C PRO A 141 -9.67 6.03 -8.21
N ILE A 142 -8.55 5.36 -7.99
CA ILE A 142 -8.48 3.96 -7.55
C ILE A 142 -7.68 3.89 -6.25
N MET A 143 -8.21 3.13 -5.28
CA MET A 143 -7.51 2.76 -4.05
C MET A 143 -7.27 1.26 -4.02
N TYR A 144 -6.07 0.87 -3.61
CA TYR A 144 -5.66 -0.50 -3.33
C TYR A 144 -5.44 -0.62 -1.83
N VAL A 145 -6.20 -1.45 -1.14
CA VAL A 145 -6.07 -1.56 0.32
C VAL A 145 -6.12 -3.01 0.77
N GLY A 146 -5.09 -3.40 1.49
CA GLY A 146 -4.96 -4.72 2.08
C GLY A 146 -5.66 -4.80 3.42
N ALA A 147 -6.43 -5.88 3.60
CA ALA A 147 -7.21 -6.12 4.79
C ALA A 147 -6.55 -7.15 5.70
N GLY A 148 -6.80 -6.99 6.99
CA GLY A 148 -6.59 -8.01 7.99
C GLY A 148 -7.75 -8.99 8.06
N TYR A 149 -7.86 -9.63 9.20
CA TYR A 149 -8.85 -10.67 9.44
C TYR A 149 -10.17 -10.11 9.96
N ASN A 150 -11.28 -10.67 9.47
CA ASN A 150 -12.58 -10.58 10.12
C ASN A 150 -13.26 -11.95 10.05
N SER A 151 -13.42 -12.62 11.20
CA SER A 151 -14.02 -13.96 11.28
C SER A 151 -15.49 -14.02 10.79
N ASN A 152 -16.18 -12.88 10.75
CA ASN A 152 -17.56 -12.81 10.28
C ASN A 152 -17.67 -12.66 8.77
N GLU A 153 -16.60 -12.10 8.13
CA GLU A 153 -16.57 -11.74 6.70
C GLU A 153 -15.67 -12.67 5.88
N GLY A 154 -14.83 -13.48 6.54
CA GLY A 154 -13.92 -14.42 5.89
C GLY A 154 -12.45 -14.05 6.03
N THR A 155 -11.62 -14.61 5.15
CA THR A 155 -10.16 -14.45 5.17
C THR A 155 -9.71 -13.08 4.67
N ALA A 156 -8.52 -12.68 5.08
CA ALA A 156 -7.87 -11.46 4.61
C ALA A 156 -7.74 -11.43 3.08
N LYS A 157 -7.85 -10.24 2.51
CA LYS A 157 -7.79 -10.00 1.07
C LYS A 157 -7.38 -8.56 0.77
N VAL A 158 -7.06 -8.30 -0.46
CA VAL A 158 -6.87 -6.93 -0.96
C VAL A 158 -8.11 -6.48 -1.71
N PHE A 159 -8.53 -5.25 -1.46
CA PHE A 159 -9.61 -4.58 -2.17
C PHE A 159 -9.05 -3.60 -3.19
N VAL A 160 -9.61 -3.61 -4.40
CA VAL A 160 -9.43 -2.56 -5.41
C VAL A 160 -10.73 -1.76 -5.48
N VAL A 161 -10.67 -0.50 -5.08
CA VAL A 161 -11.84 0.35 -4.86
C VAL A 161 -11.88 1.48 -5.89
N ASN A 162 -13.03 1.66 -6.51
CA ASN A 162 -13.35 2.83 -7.33
C ASN A 162 -13.71 4.01 -6.41
N LEU A 163 -12.88 5.03 -6.38
CA LEU A 163 -13.10 6.22 -5.54
C LEU A 163 -14.06 7.25 -6.15
N LEU A 164 -14.56 7.06 -7.38
CA LEU A 164 -15.65 7.90 -7.90
C LEU A 164 -16.93 7.69 -7.10
N ASN A 165 -17.23 6.43 -6.76
CA ASN A 165 -18.48 6.03 -6.12
C ASN A 165 -18.29 5.14 -4.89
N CYS A 166 -17.06 4.91 -4.43
CA CYS A 166 -16.70 4.03 -3.31
C CYS A 166 -17.18 2.58 -3.48
N SER A 167 -17.16 2.04 -4.70
CA SER A 167 -17.49 0.63 -4.96
C SER A 167 -16.25 -0.25 -5.07
N VAL A 168 -16.36 -1.50 -4.61
CA VAL A 168 -15.32 -2.52 -4.81
C VAL A 168 -15.37 -3.00 -6.24
N MET A 169 -14.26 -2.88 -6.98
CA MET A 169 -14.14 -3.36 -8.35
C MET A 169 -13.57 -4.77 -8.44
N TYR A 170 -12.66 -5.12 -7.53
CA TYR A 170 -11.96 -6.40 -7.53
C TYR A 170 -11.40 -6.74 -6.16
N THR A 171 -11.27 -8.02 -5.87
CA THR A 171 -10.56 -8.53 -4.68
C THR A 171 -9.65 -9.68 -5.06
N PHE A 172 -8.58 -9.86 -4.28
CA PHE A 172 -7.67 -11.00 -4.45
C PHE A 172 -6.97 -11.35 -3.14
N GLY A 173 -6.35 -12.51 -3.11
CA GLY A 173 -5.50 -12.96 -2.01
C GLY A 173 -6.21 -13.83 -0.98
N ASP A 174 -7.54 -13.84 -0.92
CA ASP A 174 -8.30 -14.69 -0.03
C ASP A 174 -8.27 -16.16 -0.46
N ASN A 175 -8.06 -17.05 0.50
CA ASN A 175 -8.05 -18.50 0.27
C ASN A 175 -7.17 -18.96 -0.90
N ASP A 176 -6.05 -18.27 -1.13
CA ASP A 176 -5.18 -18.56 -2.25
C ASP A 176 -4.41 -19.87 -2.02
N GLU A 177 -4.65 -20.86 -2.87
CA GLU A 177 -4.02 -22.19 -2.78
C GLU A 177 -2.49 -22.14 -2.97
N PHE A 178 -1.96 -21.07 -3.54
CA PHE A 178 -0.53 -20.85 -3.67
C PHE A 178 0.10 -20.29 -2.39
N SER A 179 -0.70 -19.96 -1.37
CA SER A 179 -0.24 -19.41 -0.10
C SER A 179 0.71 -20.37 0.61
N LEU A 180 1.72 -19.81 1.27
CA LEU A 180 2.62 -20.54 2.16
C LEU A 180 2.11 -20.53 3.61
N ARG A 181 1.20 -19.63 3.94
CA ARG A 181 0.75 -19.33 5.28
C ARG A 181 -0.76 -19.47 5.37
N GLY A 182 -1.23 -20.36 6.25
CA GLY A 182 -2.67 -20.62 6.43
C GLY A 182 -3.35 -19.76 7.49
N SER A 183 -2.56 -19.08 8.34
CA SER A 183 -3.03 -18.18 9.40
C SER A 183 -2.15 -16.93 9.43
N LEU A 184 -2.64 -15.82 10.02
CA LEU A 184 -1.94 -14.53 10.01
C LEU A 184 -1.49 -14.13 8.60
N SER A 185 -2.39 -14.24 7.65
CA SER A 185 -2.12 -13.95 6.24
C SER A 185 -2.75 -12.61 5.83
N PHE A 186 -2.44 -11.56 6.57
CA PHE A 186 -2.94 -10.21 6.35
C PHE A 186 -2.25 -9.54 5.14
N PHE A 187 -2.67 -8.36 4.80
CA PHE A 187 -2.07 -7.57 3.73
C PHE A 187 -1.75 -6.17 4.27
N ASP A 188 -0.74 -6.10 5.13
CA ASP A 188 -0.38 -4.88 5.85
C ASP A 188 0.49 -3.93 5.03
N GLY A 189 1.22 -4.43 4.03
CA GLY A 189 2.02 -3.64 3.12
C GLY A 189 1.19 -2.76 2.18
N SER A 190 1.84 -1.73 1.62
CA SER A 190 1.24 -0.86 0.60
C SER A 190 1.66 -1.25 -0.80
N ALA A 191 0.69 -1.30 -1.71
CA ALA A 191 0.91 -1.60 -3.11
C ALA A 191 1.84 -0.60 -3.81
N LEU A 192 2.43 -1.07 -4.91
CA LEU A 192 2.96 -0.24 -5.99
C LEU A 192 2.23 -0.55 -7.29
N VAL A 193 2.09 0.44 -8.15
CA VAL A 193 1.52 0.29 -9.48
C VAL A 193 2.52 0.78 -10.49
N ASP A 194 2.90 -0.09 -11.41
CA ASP A 194 3.65 0.32 -12.59
C ASP A 194 2.70 0.95 -13.60
N ALA A 195 2.79 2.27 -13.75
CA ALA A 195 1.89 3.06 -14.56
C ALA A 195 2.01 2.73 -16.07
N GLU A 196 3.19 2.35 -16.52
CA GLU A 196 3.45 2.06 -17.95
C GLU A 196 2.81 0.72 -18.38
N THR A 197 2.97 -0.31 -17.55
CA THR A 197 2.44 -1.64 -17.85
C THR A 197 1.07 -1.89 -17.22
N ASP A 198 0.55 -0.95 -16.44
CA ASP A 198 -0.71 -1.08 -15.68
C ASP A 198 -0.71 -2.33 -14.78
N THR A 199 0.40 -2.53 -14.09
CA THR A 199 0.62 -3.70 -13.24
C THR A 199 0.62 -3.33 -11.76
N LEU A 200 -0.31 -3.91 -11.00
CA LEU A 200 -0.32 -3.86 -9.55
C LEU A 200 0.71 -4.85 -8.98
N ILE A 201 1.53 -4.39 -8.05
CA ILE A 201 2.57 -5.18 -7.37
C ILE A 201 2.26 -5.14 -5.88
N TYR A 202 2.02 -6.32 -5.28
CA TYR A 202 1.59 -6.41 -3.89
C TYR A 202 2.23 -7.60 -3.17
N PRO A 203 3.12 -7.39 -2.19
CA PRO A 203 3.56 -8.44 -1.29
C PRO A 203 2.49 -8.72 -0.24
N GLY A 204 2.27 -9.98 0.10
CA GLY A 204 1.27 -10.39 1.07
C GLY A 204 1.85 -11.23 2.21
N GLU A 205 1.31 -11.07 3.39
CA GLU A 205 1.69 -11.87 4.55
C GLU A 205 1.33 -13.37 4.37
N ASN A 206 0.51 -13.68 3.38
CA ASN A 206 0.29 -15.06 2.94
C ASN A 206 1.50 -15.70 2.22
N GLY A 207 2.62 -14.97 2.10
CA GLY A 207 3.86 -15.41 1.48
C GLY A 207 3.89 -15.32 -0.04
N ILE A 208 2.95 -14.59 -0.64
CA ILE A 208 2.85 -14.44 -2.10
C ILE A 208 3.12 -13.00 -2.50
N LEU A 209 4.03 -12.80 -3.43
CA LEU A 209 4.11 -11.57 -4.20
C LEU A 209 3.16 -11.67 -5.40
N TYR A 210 2.20 -10.77 -5.47
CA TYR A 210 1.23 -10.67 -6.56
C TYR A 210 1.66 -9.62 -7.57
N LEU A 211 1.59 -9.96 -8.86
CA LEU A 211 1.72 -9.05 -9.99
C LEU A 211 0.47 -9.22 -10.86
N ILE A 212 -0.38 -8.19 -10.89
CA ILE A 212 -1.68 -8.26 -11.53
C ILE A 212 -1.79 -7.18 -12.59
N ARG A 213 -1.96 -7.57 -13.85
CA ARG A 213 -2.30 -6.63 -14.90
C ARG A 213 -3.74 -6.18 -14.76
N LEU A 214 -3.96 -4.89 -14.54
CA LEU A 214 -5.29 -4.36 -14.20
C LEU A 214 -6.18 -4.12 -15.44
N ASN A 215 -5.57 -3.83 -16.60
CA ASN A 215 -6.27 -3.41 -17.82
C ASN A 215 -7.26 -2.26 -17.54
N THR A 216 -6.76 -1.25 -16.86
CA THR A 216 -7.53 -0.09 -16.41
C THR A 216 -8.02 0.74 -17.58
N LYS A 217 -9.29 1.13 -17.53
CA LYS A 217 -9.89 2.10 -18.45
C LYS A 217 -10.49 3.23 -17.64
N TYR A 218 -9.97 4.42 -17.83
CA TYR A 218 -10.50 5.64 -17.20
C TYR A 218 -10.75 6.71 -18.25
N ASP A 219 -11.98 7.18 -18.34
CA ASP A 219 -12.38 8.31 -19.15
C ASP A 219 -12.81 9.46 -18.25
N LEU A 220 -11.96 10.48 -18.17
CA LEU A 220 -12.17 11.66 -17.35
C LEU A 220 -13.41 12.46 -17.80
N ASN A 221 -13.73 12.49 -19.11
CA ASN A 221 -14.85 13.28 -19.62
C ASN A 221 -16.20 12.70 -19.20
N SER A 222 -16.33 11.38 -19.22
CA SER A 222 -17.55 10.70 -18.82
C SER A 222 -17.58 10.31 -17.34
N GLY A 223 -16.45 10.40 -16.64
CA GLY A 223 -16.31 9.91 -15.27
C GLY A 223 -16.49 8.39 -15.16
N THR A 224 -16.09 7.63 -16.20
CA THR A 224 -16.20 6.18 -16.18
C THR A 224 -14.87 5.53 -15.87
N LEU A 225 -14.88 4.59 -14.93
CA LEU A 225 -13.71 3.86 -14.49
C LEU A 225 -14.03 2.37 -14.41
N SER A 226 -13.19 1.55 -15.01
CA SER A 226 -13.27 0.09 -14.92
C SER A 226 -11.89 -0.54 -14.95
N ILE A 227 -11.78 -1.74 -14.40
CA ILE A 227 -10.64 -2.62 -14.56
C ILE A 227 -11.13 -3.97 -15.10
N ASP A 228 -10.25 -4.66 -15.83
CA ASP A 228 -10.48 -6.03 -16.31
C ASP A 228 -9.22 -6.85 -15.96
N PRO A 229 -9.06 -7.28 -14.68
CA PRO A 229 -7.86 -7.94 -14.24
C PRO A 229 -7.53 -9.16 -15.07
N GLY A 230 -6.41 -9.08 -15.77
CA GLY A 230 -5.93 -10.12 -16.66
C GLY A 230 -5.07 -11.16 -15.94
N ARG A 231 -3.94 -11.50 -16.55
CA ARG A 231 -3.03 -12.48 -16.00
C ARG A 231 -2.50 -12.02 -14.64
N THR A 232 -2.70 -12.84 -13.59
CA THR A 232 -2.03 -12.74 -12.30
C THR A 232 -0.80 -13.62 -12.32
N VAL A 233 0.36 -13.02 -12.03
CA VAL A 233 1.61 -13.73 -11.79
C VAL A 233 1.83 -13.75 -10.30
N LYS A 234 2.21 -14.92 -9.77
CA LYS A 234 2.47 -15.13 -8.35
C LYS A 234 3.89 -15.66 -8.17
N TRP A 235 4.57 -15.12 -7.18
CA TRP A 235 5.89 -15.59 -6.78
C TRP A 235 5.92 -15.81 -5.27
N ARG A 236 6.72 -16.76 -4.81
CA ARG A 236 6.92 -17.05 -3.39
C ARG A 236 8.32 -17.59 -3.16
N TYR A 237 8.83 -17.39 -1.94
CA TYR A 237 10.13 -17.87 -1.50
C TYR A 237 10.00 -18.70 -0.22
N TYR A 238 10.60 -19.87 -0.20
CA TYR A 238 10.51 -20.75 0.97
C TYR A 238 11.51 -20.43 2.06
N GLY A 239 12.59 -19.69 1.73
CA GLY A 239 13.68 -19.42 2.66
C GLY A 239 14.46 -20.66 3.06
N THR A 240 15.57 -20.46 3.73
CA THR A 240 16.40 -21.53 4.26
C THR A 240 16.20 -21.77 5.74
N ARG A 241 15.77 -20.74 6.50
CA ARG A 241 15.55 -20.81 7.95
C ARG A 241 14.21 -21.42 8.32
N SER A 242 13.21 -21.18 7.53
CA SER A 242 11.82 -21.51 7.80
C SER A 242 11.31 -22.72 7.03
N SER A 243 12.21 -23.55 6.52
CA SER A 243 11.86 -24.69 5.67
C SER A 243 10.85 -25.68 6.28
N THR A 244 10.64 -25.62 7.58
CA THR A 244 9.71 -26.49 8.31
C THR A 244 8.50 -25.76 8.90
N GLU A 245 8.51 -24.41 8.91
CA GLU A 245 7.47 -23.62 9.56
C GLU A 245 6.93 -22.52 8.63
N SER A 246 5.82 -22.80 7.98
CA SER A 246 5.16 -21.85 7.06
C SER A 246 4.75 -20.53 7.74
N PHE A 247 4.71 -20.49 9.06
CA PHE A 247 4.40 -19.30 9.85
C PHE A 247 5.35 -18.10 9.53
N TRP A 248 6.63 -18.38 9.27
CA TRP A 248 7.65 -17.37 9.06
C TRP A 248 7.83 -16.91 7.59
N LEU A 249 6.89 -17.24 6.71
CA LEU A 249 7.03 -16.99 5.28
C LEU A 249 6.14 -15.83 4.79
N GLY A 250 5.66 -14.99 5.68
CA GLY A 250 4.83 -13.83 5.33
C GLY A 250 5.66 -12.59 4.98
N MET A 251 5.17 -11.79 4.05
CA MET A 251 5.73 -10.48 3.70
C MET A 251 4.79 -9.39 4.23
N GLU A 252 5.16 -8.76 5.34
CA GLU A 252 4.37 -7.70 5.99
C GLU A 252 4.80 -6.30 5.56
N ASP A 253 5.95 -6.19 4.91
CA ASP A 253 6.53 -4.94 4.48
C ASP A 253 5.85 -4.33 3.24
N SER A 254 6.16 -3.07 2.98
CA SER A 254 5.87 -2.40 1.71
C SER A 254 7.12 -2.44 0.85
N ALA A 255 7.15 -3.29 -0.15
CA ALA A 255 8.33 -3.48 -0.98
C ALA A 255 8.82 -2.17 -1.62
N ALA A 256 10.14 -2.06 -1.84
CA ALA A 256 10.76 -0.99 -2.61
C ALA A 256 11.21 -1.51 -3.98
N ILE A 257 11.19 -0.64 -5.01
CA ILE A 257 11.51 -1.04 -6.39
C ILE A 257 12.45 -0.03 -7.05
N TYR A 258 13.46 -0.55 -7.75
CA TYR A 258 14.36 0.21 -8.61
C TYR A 258 14.69 -0.55 -9.88
N LYS A 259 14.40 0.03 -11.04
CA LYS A 259 14.73 -0.51 -12.37
C LYS A 259 14.35 -1.99 -12.56
N GLY A 260 13.14 -2.36 -12.15
CA GLY A 260 12.65 -3.74 -12.27
C GLY A 260 13.15 -4.70 -11.20
N TYR A 261 13.96 -4.25 -10.24
CA TYR A 261 14.33 -5.03 -9.06
C TYR A 261 13.46 -4.65 -7.88
N ILE A 262 12.84 -5.64 -7.26
CA ILE A 262 12.06 -5.47 -6.02
C ILE A 262 12.87 -5.93 -4.82
N PHE A 263 12.81 -5.13 -3.76
CA PHE A 263 13.42 -5.41 -2.47
C PHE A 263 12.32 -5.55 -1.44
N MET A 264 12.31 -6.65 -0.71
CA MET A 264 11.29 -6.98 0.27
C MET A 264 11.86 -7.85 1.38
N THR A 265 11.20 -7.82 2.53
CA THR A 265 11.53 -8.65 3.68
C THR A 265 10.45 -9.68 3.96
N ASP A 266 10.77 -10.69 4.76
CA ASP A 266 9.80 -11.64 5.28
C ASP A 266 9.99 -11.91 6.78
N ASN A 267 8.97 -12.51 7.41
CA ASN A 267 9.04 -12.91 8.81
C ASN A 267 10.09 -14.01 9.08
N GLY A 268 10.59 -14.66 8.04
CA GLY A 268 11.68 -15.64 8.13
C GLY A 268 13.07 -15.02 8.27
N GLY A 269 13.17 -13.69 8.28
CA GLY A 269 14.44 -12.98 8.37
C GLY A 269 15.19 -12.95 7.04
N ASN A 270 14.51 -12.92 5.93
CA ASN A 270 15.11 -12.79 4.62
C ASN A 270 14.88 -11.38 4.07
N LEU A 271 15.96 -10.67 3.71
CA LEU A 271 15.91 -9.51 2.83
C LEU A 271 16.24 -10.00 1.41
N MET A 272 15.30 -9.83 0.49
CA MET A 272 15.34 -10.41 -0.84
C MET A 272 15.42 -9.34 -1.92
N CYS A 273 16.19 -9.63 -2.97
CA CYS A 273 16.13 -8.90 -4.23
C CYS A 273 15.66 -9.85 -5.34
N LEU A 274 14.57 -9.51 -5.99
CA LEU A 274 13.99 -10.27 -7.08
C LEU A 274 13.97 -9.42 -8.35
N ASP A 275 14.34 -10.00 -9.48
CA ASP A 275 14.10 -9.42 -10.81
C ASP A 275 12.62 -9.62 -11.20
N LEU A 276 11.85 -8.54 -11.28
CA LEU A 276 10.42 -8.58 -11.60
C LEU A 276 10.12 -9.01 -13.05
N ASN A 277 11.07 -8.86 -13.96
CA ASN A 277 10.88 -9.23 -15.35
C ASN A 277 11.07 -10.74 -15.58
N THR A 278 12.03 -11.33 -14.89
CA THR A 278 12.37 -12.75 -15.01
C THR A 278 11.79 -13.60 -13.89
N LEU A 279 11.39 -12.99 -12.77
CA LEU A 279 10.98 -13.63 -11.52
C LEU A 279 12.07 -14.52 -10.91
N GLN A 280 13.31 -14.16 -11.17
CA GLN A 280 14.46 -14.85 -10.59
C GLN A 280 14.95 -14.11 -9.35
N LEU A 281 15.18 -14.86 -8.27
CA LEU A 281 15.84 -14.35 -7.08
C LEU A 281 17.28 -13.98 -7.45
N VAL A 282 17.64 -12.70 -7.27
CA VAL A 282 18.98 -12.18 -7.56
C VAL A 282 19.89 -12.46 -6.39
N TRP A 283 19.44 -12.14 -5.19
CA TRP A 283 20.11 -12.45 -3.94
C TRP A 283 19.14 -12.46 -2.78
N VAL A 284 19.52 -13.11 -1.72
CA VAL A 284 18.88 -13.08 -0.41
C VAL A 284 19.95 -12.87 0.66
N GLN A 285 19.64 -12.01 1.62
CA GLN A 285 20.44 -11.74 2.80
C GLN A 285 19.69 -12.21 4.03
N ASP A 286 20.32 -13.04 4.86
CA ASP A 286 19.81 -13.40 6.17
C ASP A 286 19.95 -12.21 7.12
N THR A 287 18.82 -11.74 7.68
CA THR A 287 18.74 -10.65 8.64
C THR A 287 18.73 -11.12 10.09
N LEU A 288 18.84 -12.43 10.29
CA LEU A 288 18.93 -13.13 11.57
C LEU A 288 17.66 -13.18 12.41
N ASP A 289 16.66 -12.37 12.11
CA ASP A 289 15.39 -12.30 12.84
C ASP A 289 14.24 -11.87 11.93
N ASP A 290 13.02 -11.99 12.44
CA ASP A 290 11.80 -11.47 11.81
C ASP A 290 11.96 -10.03 11.34
N SER A 291 11.53 -9.75 10.12
CA SER A 291 11.69 -8.44 9.49
C SER A 291 10.38 -7.95 8.88
N ASN A 292 9.77 -6.96 9.55
CA ASN A 292 8.56 -6.27 9.10
C ASN A 292 8.85 -4.88 8.55
N SER A 293 10.13 -4.53 8.43
CA SER A 293 10.56 -3.20 8.05
C SER A 293 10.64 -3.05 6.55
N THR A 294 9.97 -2.04 6.04
CA THR A 294 10.04 -1.66 4.63
C THR A 294 11.43 -1.19 4.25
N PRO A 295 12.08 -1.78 3.23
CA PRO A 295 13.34 -1.27 2.69
C PRO A 295 13.18 0.14 2.12
N VAL A 296 14.17 1.00 2.34
CA VAL A 296 14.26 2.34 1.79
C VAL A 296 15.46 2.41 0.86
N LEU A 297 15.26 2.96 -0.32
CA LEU A 297 16.32 3.10 -1.32
C LEU A 297 16.76 4.55 -1.42
N GLU A 298 18.03 4.77 -1.67
CA GLU A 298 18.61 6.08 -1.94
C GLU A 298 19.75 5.97 -2.96
N ILE A 299 19.85 6.95 -3.86
CA ILE A 299 20.96 7.03 -4.82
C ILE A 299 21.91 8.13 -4.38
N GLU A 300 23.09 7.74 -3.92
CA GLU A 300 24.15 8.66 -3.56
C GLU A 300 25.36 8.47 -4.49
N LYS A 301 25.80 9.55 -5.15
CA LYS A 301 26.99 9.55 -6.03
C LYS A 301 26.98 8.44 -7.09
N GLY A 302 25.78 8.08 -7.58
CA GLY A 302 25.61 7.05 -8.60
C GLY A 302 25.56 5.61 -8.07
N HIS A 303 25.59 5.42 -6.77
CA HIS A 303 25.42 4.12 -6.12
C HIS A 303 24.03 4.03 -5.49
N LEU A 304 23.40 2.87 -5.62
CA LEU A 304 22.15 2.56 -4.94
C LEU A 304 22.45 2.02 -3.54
N TYR A 305 21.91 2.67 -2.53
CA TYR A 305 21.94 2.21 -1.15
C TYR A 305 20.56 1.70 -0.75
N LEU A 306 20.55 0.65 0.07
CA LEU A 306 19.37 0.07 0.66
C LEU A 306 19.49 0.16 2.19
N TYR A 307 18.52 0.79 2.82
CA TYR A 307 18.41 0.90 4.27
C TYR A 307 17.21 0.06 4.73
N CYS A 308 17.43 -0.80 5.70
CA CYS A 308 16.40 -1.61 6.31
C CYS A 308 16.62 -1.63 7.83
N LEU A 309 15.59 -1.26 8.59
CA LEU A 309 15.64 -1.30 10.04
C LEU A 309 15.29 -2.73 10.49
N LEU A 310 16.22 -3.40 11.13
CA LEU A 310 16.05 -4.75 11.64
C LEU A 310 15.83 -4.73 13.14
N TYR A 311 15.08 -5.69 13.65
CA TYR A 311 14.77 -5.78 15.07
C TYR A 311 16.03 -5.93 15.96
N THR A 312 17.05 -6.61 15.43
CA THR A 312 18.32 -6.89 16.11
C THR A 312 19.42 -5.88 15.79
N SER A 313 19.12 -4.79 15.08
CA SER A 313 20.11 -3.73 14.88
C SER A 313 20.52 -3.13 16.24
N PRO A 314 21.83 -3.12 16.57
CA PRO A 314 22.25 -2.49 17.80
C PRO A 314 21.88 -1.00 17.79
N SER A 315 21.17 -0.58 18.82
CA SER A 315 20.87 0.82 19.01
C SER A 315 22.16 1.59 19.26
N PRO A 316 22.34 2.81 18.73
CA PRO A 316 23.49 3.64 19.08
C PRO A 316 23.58 3.99 20.58
N ARG A 317 22.62 3.53 21.37
CA ARG A 317 22.54 3.73 22.83
C ARG A 317 22.90 2.49 23.63
N ASP A 318 23.12 1.37 22.98
CA ASP A 318 23.67 0.15 23.56
C ASP A 318 25.20 0.11 23.32
#